data_dbb2b8afb17cb4df3c733decd4751893
#
_entry.id   dbb2b8afb17cb4df3c733decd4751893
#
_cell.length_a   1.000
_cell.length_b   1.000
_cell.length_c   1.000
_cell.angle_alpha   90.00
_cell.angle_beta   90.00
_cell.angle_gamma   90.00
#
_symmetry.space_group_name_H-M   'P 1'
#
loop_
_entity.id
_entity.type
_entity.pdbx_description
1 polymer ?
#
loop_
_entity_poly.entity_id
_entity_poly.type
_entity_poly.pdbx_seq_one_letter_code
_entity_poly.pdbx_strand_id
1 'polypeptide(L)'
;MDKSLRRKIGQEYANLTGLDAVHMGVELEATYRPVKSFELKGMFSLGDWKWKDDIHFTMYDEANNPIGTYDAYLKDVHVGNSAQLTSALSASWEPFKGFKISADYNFFGKNYADFDPQNRVNEADAGIDSWKLPDYGTIDLGMNYRFNITKDIRAIVYSNVYNLTNTEYIADAKDGTNHDWKTALVYYGFGTTWSAGFK
;
A
#
# COMPACT_ATOMS: atom_id res chain seq x y z
N MET A 1 1.87 21.40 -17.13
CA MET A 1 3.00 20.50 -16.81
C MET A 1 2.68 19.19 -17.51
N ASP A 2 3.48 18.79 -18.46
CA ASP A 2 3.24 17.55 -19.22
C ASP A 2 3.46 16.36 -18.27
N LYS A 3 2.38 15.68 -17.89
CA LYS A 3 2.43 14.52 -17.00
C LYS A 3 2.66 13.30 -17.87
N SER A 4 3.91 12.94 -18.10
CA SER A 4 4.27 11.72 -18.78
C SER A 4 4.84 10.70 -17.79
N LEU A 5 4.36 9.47 -17.85
CA LEU A 5 4.89 8.33 -17.11
C LEU A 5 5.55 7.36 -18.08
N ARG A 6 6.79 7.00 -17.82
CA ARG A 6 7.49 5.96 -18.58
C ARG A 6 7.45 4.64 -17.82
N ARG A 7 6.84 3.61 -18.40
CA ARG A 7 6.77 2.26 -17.85
C ARG A 7 7.61 1.30 -18.68
N LYS A 8 8.36 0.43 -18.00
CA LYS A 8 9.07 -0.69 -18.63
C LYS A 8 8.13 -1.89 -18.69
N ILE A 9 7.97 -2.46 -19.89
CA ILE A 9 7.10 -3.60 -20.17
C ILE A 9 7.97 -4.66 -20.87
N GLY A 10 8.45 -5.64 -20.11
CA GLY A 10 9.44 -6.59 -20.65
C GLY A 10 10.73 -5.87 -21.05
N GLN A 11 11.09 -5.97 -22.33
CA GLN A 11 12.22 -5.25 -22.93
C GLN A 11 11.82 -3.93 -23.62
N GLU A 12 10.54 -3.59 -23.61
CA GLU A 12 9.97 -2.41 -24.24
C GLU A 12 9.63 -1.34 -23.20
N TYR A 13 9.31 -0.14 -23.68
CA TYR A 13 8.91 0.98 -22.84
C TYR A 13 7.64 1.62 -23.40
N ALA A 14 6.67 1.88 -22.53
CA ALA A 14 5.53 2.72 -22.85
C ALA A 14 5.75 4.13 -22.32
N ASN A 15 5.51 5.13 -23.15
CA ASN A 15 5.44 6.52 -22.73
C ASN A 15 3.98 6.95 -22.68
N LEU A 16 3.45 7.06 -21.46
CA LEU A 16 2.05 7.40 -21.19
C LEU A 16 1.93 8.91 -21.02
N THR A 17 1.06 9.53 -21.80
CA THR A 17 0.78 10.98 -21.75
C THR A 17 -0.69 11.21 -21.44
N GLY A 18 -1.00 12.32 -20.77
CA GLY A 18 -2.38 12.69 -20.42
C GLY A 18 -3.01 11.86 -19.30
N LEU A 19 -2.19 11.20 -18.49
CA LEU A 19 -2.65 10.37 -17.38
C LEU A 19 -3.12 11.25 -16.21
N ASP A 20 -4.42 11.45 -16.09
CA ASP A 20 -5.06 12.19 -14.98
C ASP A 20 -5.86 11.24 -14.09
N ALA A 21 -5.90 11.54 -12.77
CA ALA A 21 -6.70 10.79 -11.82
C ALA A 21 -7.47 11.75 -10.88
N VAL A 22 -8.64 11.31 -10.46
CA VAL A 22 -9.41 11.97 -9.39
C VAL A 22 -9.21 11.16 -8.11
N HIS A 23 -8.83 11.87 -7.04
CA HIS A 23 -8.66 11.31 -5.71
C HIS A 23 -9.62 12.03 -4.77
N MET A 24 -10.57 11.31 -4.23
CA MET A 24 -11.52 11.81 -3.22
C MET A 24 -11.52 10.88 -2.02
N GLY A 25 -11.81 11.40 -0.84
CA GLY A 25 -11.86 10.55 0.34
C GLY A 25 -12.20 11.29 1.62
N VAL A 26 -12.30 10.53 2.69
CA VAL A 26 -12.51 10.99 4.07
C VAL A 26 -11.47 10.34 4.96
N GLU A 27 -10.87 11.12 5.83
CA GLU A 27 -9.91 10.66 6.83
C GLU A 27 -10.37 11.09 8.22
N LEU A 28 -10.25 10.19 9.18
CA LEU A 28 -10.58 10.41 10.58
C LEU A 28 -9.45 9.90 11.44
N GLU A 29 -9.04 10.71 12.42
CA GLU A 29 -8.08 10.32 13.44
C GLU A 29 -8.63 10.64 14.81
N ALA A 30 -8.38 9.76 15.80
CA ALA A 30 -8.75 9.96 17.18
C ALA A 30 -7.66 9.44 18.13
N THR A 31 -7.43 10.16 19.20
CA THR A 31 -6.55 9.74 20.29
C THR A 31 -7.30 9.86 21.62
N TYR A 32 -7.27 8.78 22.39
CA TYR A 32 -7.90 8.71 23.69
C TYR A 32 -6.89 8.28 24.77
N ARG A 33 -6.75 9.09 25.81
CA ARG A 33 -5.86 8.85 26.97
C ARG A 33 -6.64 8.86 28.26
N PRO A 34 -7.27 7.74 28.65
CA PRO A 34 -8.04 7.67 29.89
C PRO A 34 -7.18 7.90 31.14
N VAL A 35 -5.92 7.46 31.07
CA VAL A 35 -4.91 7.66 32.11
C VAL A 35 -3.55 7.97 31.48
N LYS A 36 -2.62 8.54 32.25
CA LYS A 36 -1.28 8.92 31.73
C LYS A 36 -0.46 7.74 31.18
N SER A 37 -0.72 6.54 31.69
CA SER A 37 0.02 5.33 31.32
C SER A 37 -0.63 4.56 30.16
N PHE A 38 -1.79 4.96 29.65
CA PHE A 38 -2.49 4.24 28.59
C PHE A 38 -3.00 5.19 27.51
N GLU A 39 -2.75 4.83 26.25
CA GLU A 39 -3.17 5.57 25.06
C GLU A 39 -3.76 4.62 24.02
N LEU A 40 -4.89 5.00 23.47
CA LEU A 40 -5.49 4.43 22.28
C LEU A 40 -5.44 5.47 21.16
N LYS A 41 -5.09 5.01 19.96
CA LYS A 41 -5.18 5.80 18.72
C LYS A 41 -5.96 5.02 17.68
N GLY A 42 -6.86 5.69 16.99
CA GLY A 42 -7.58 5.14 15.85
C GLY A 42 -7.40 6.02 14.65
N MET A 43 -7.24 5.39 13.48
CA MET A 43 -7.22 6.04 12.18
C MET A 43 -8.13 5.28 11.23
N PHE A 44 -8.85 6.01 10.40
CA PHE A 44 -9.67 5.47 9.32
C PHE A 44 -9.57 6.39 8.11
N SER A 45 -9.30 5.82 6.95
CA SER A 45 -9.29 6.51 5.66
C SER A 45 -10.08 5.71 4.64
N LEU A 46 -10.99 6.36 3.94
CA LEU A 46 -11.76 5.79 2.84
C LEU A 46 -11.63 6.70 1.63
N GLY A 47 -11.00 6.18 0.58
CA GLY A 47 -10.84 6.83 -0.71
C GLY A 47 -11.73 6.24 -1.80
N ASP A 48 -11.86 7.00 -2.88
CA ASP A 48 -12.34 6.59 -4.20
C ASP A 48 -11.44 7.26 -5.23
N TRP A 49 -10.45 6.52 -5.74
CA TRP A 49 -9.42 7.03 -6.62
C TRP A 49 -9.51 6.33 -7.96
N LYS A 50 -9.75 7.09 -9.02
CA LYS A 50 -9.97 6.56 -10.37
C LYS A 50 -9.22 7.35 -11.42
N TRP A 51 -8.80 6.65 -12.45
CA TRP A 51 -8.34 7.29 -13.66
C TRP A 51 -9.49 8.02 -14.34
N LYS A 52 -9.21 9.20 -14.85
CA LYS A 52 -10.24 10.09 -15.36
C LYS A 52 -10.51 9.90 -16.84
N ASP A 53 -9.48 9.58 -17.59
CA ASP A 53 -9.52 9.55 -19.03
C ASP A 53 -8.85 8.29 -19.59
N ASP A 54 -9.26 7.89 -20.79
CA ASP A 54 -8.50 6.97 -21.60
C ASP A 54 -7.26 7.68 -22.14
N ILE A 55 -6.21 6.94 -22.47
CA ILE A 55 -4.95 7.54 -22.86
C ILE A 55 -4.43 6.96 -24.18
N HIS A 56 -3.68 7.79 -24.90
CA HIS A 56 -2.86 7.36 -26.01
C HIS A 56 -1.42 7.15 -25.54
N PHE A 57 -0.77 6.07 -25.94
CA PHE A 57 0.62 5.83 -25.59
C PHE A 57 1.43 5.28 -26.75
N THR A 58 2.73 5.57 -26.75
CA THR A 58 3.68 5.05 -27.71
C THR A 58 4.58 4.04 -27.05
N MET A 59 4.73 2.88 -27.69
CA MET A 59 5.70 1.86 -27.33
C MET A 59 7.03 2.12 -28.03
N TYR A 60 8.12 1.86 -27.31
CA TYR A 60 9.48 2.00 -27.80
C TYR A 60 10.27 0.72 -27.55
N ASP A 61 11.17 0.37 -28.47
CA ASP A 61 12.15 -0.69 -28.30
C ASP A 61 13.29 -0.29 -27.33
N GLU A 62 14.22 -1.22 -27.07
CA GLU A 62 15.40 -0.96 -26.23
C GLU A 62 16.32 0.14 -26.80
N ALA A 63 16.33 0.33 -28.12
CA ALA A 63 17.08 1.38 -28.80
C ALA A 63 16.33 2.73 -28.82
N ASN A 64 15.17 2.79 -28.16
CA ASN A 64 14.30 3.97 -28.08
C ASN A 64 13.67 4.38 -29.43
N ASN A 65 13.48 3.41 -30.35
CA ASN A 65 12.71 3.64 -31.57
C ASN A 65 11.22 3.36 -31.28
N PRO A 66 10.28 4.16 -31.82
CA PRO A 66 8.86 3.90 -31.69
C PRO A 66 8.46 2.65 -32.49
N ILE A 67 7.76 1.73 -31.84
CA ILE A 67 7.29 0.48 -32.47
C ILE A 67 5.76 0.46 -32.69
N GLY A 68 5.03 1.39 -32.08
CA GLY A 68 3.60 1.54 -32.30
C GLY A 68 2.96 2.54 -31.34
N THR A 69 1.77 3.02 -31.72
CA THR A 69 0.91 3.86 -30.89
C THR A 69 -0.40 3.13 -30.64
N TYR A 70 -0.88 3.16 -29.40
CA TYR A 70 -2.03 2.41 -28.91
C TYR A 70 -2.91 3.29 -28.04
N ASP A 71 -4.20 2.93 -27.95
CA ASP A 71 -5.13 3.45 -26.96
C ASP A 71 -5.18 2.51 -25.76
N ALA A 72 -5.23 3.05 -24.54
CA ALA A 72 -5.52 2.27 -23.35
C ALA A 72 -6.78 2.80 -22.68
N TYR A 73 -7.71 1.87 -22.43
CA TYR A 73 -9.02 2.15 -21.84
C TYR A 73 -8.91 2.14 -20.31
N LEU A 74 -8.75 3.32 -19.70
CA LEU A 74 -8.51 3.52 -18.27
C LEU A 74 -9.60 4.31 -17.56
N LYS A 75 -10.49 4.96 -18.31
CA LYS A 75 -11.52 5.79 -17.74
C LYS A 75 -12.35 5.03 -16.70
N ASP A 76 -12.49 5.63 -15.50
CA ASP A 76 -13.22 5.10 -14.34
C ASP A 76 -12.59 3.85 -13.68
N VAL A 77 -11.45 3.36 -14.16
CA VAL A 77 -10.69 2.27 -13.55
C VAL A 77 -10.02 2.77 -12.25
N HIS A 78 -10.10 1.99 -11.18
CA HIS A 78 -9.47 2.36 -9.92
C HIS A 78 -7.94 2.43 -10.02
N VAL A 79 -7.37 3.43 -9.35
CA VAL A 79 -5.91 3.55 -9.22
C VAL A 79 -5.40 2.41 -8.36
N GLY A 80 -4.45 1.64 -8.90
CA GLY A 80 -3.85 0.49 -8.25
C GLY A 80 -2.69 0.84 -7.31
N ASN A 81 -2.13 -0.20 -6.67
CA ASN A 81 -0.98 -0.14 -5.77
C ASN A 81 -1.16 0.75 -4.52
N SER A 82 -2.39 1.05 -4.16
CA SER A 82 -2.69 1.81 -2.95
C SER A 82 -4.07 1.44 -2.43
N ALA A 83 -4.12 0.94 -1.21
CA ALA A 83 -5.36 0.60 -0.56
C ALA A 83 -6.20 1.87 -0.31
N GLN A 84 -7.40 1.90 -0.89
CA GLN A 84 -8.32 3.04 -0.78
C GLN A 84 -9.18 2.98 0.50
N LEU A 85 -9.12 1.87 1.22
CA LEU A 85 -9.65 1.72 2.57
C LEU A 85 -8.51 1.30 3.49
N THR A 86 -8.14 2.15 4.43
CA THR A 86 -7.17 1.83 5.46
C THR A 86 -7.72 2.17 6.83
N SER A 87 -7.45 1.33 7.81
CA SER A 87 -7.70 1.66 9.20
C SER A 87 -6.61 1.11 10.11
N ALA A 88 -6.34 1.80 11.19
CA ALA A 88 -5.42 1.35 12.21
C ALA A 88 -5.98 1.62 13.60
N LEU A 89 -5.74 0.67 14.51
CA LEU A 89 -6.00 0.81 15.91
C LEU A 89 -4.73 0.48 16.68
N SER A 90 -4.20 1.47 17.40
CA SER A 90 -3.00 1.34 18.21
C SER A 90 -3.34 1.46 19.69
N ALA A 91 -2.83 0.55 20.50
CA ALA A 91 -2.88 0.63 21.96
C ALA A 91 -1.46 0.67 22.51
N SER A 92 -1.20 1.55 23.47
CA SER A 92 0.08 1.57 24.16
C SER A 92 -0.12 1.75 25.67
N TRP A 93 0.64 0.99 26.44
CA TRP A 93 0.55 0.95 27.88
C TRP A 93 1.93 0.98 28.54
N GLU A 94 2.09 1.84 29.54
CA GLU A 94 3.27 1.94 30.40
C GLU A 94 2.89 1.49 31.83
N PRO A 95 2.90 0.16 32.10
CA PRO A 95 2.47 -0.37 33.43
C PRO A 95 3.35 0.13 34.58
N PHE A 96 4.60 0.37 34.31
CA PHE A 96 5.53 1.00 35.27
C PHE A 96 6.56 1.85 34.50
N LYS A 97 7.16 2.78 35.21
CA LYS A 97 8.04 3.79 34.62
C LYS A 97 9.15 3.18 33.76
N GLY A 98 9.17 3.59 32.48
CA GLY A 98 10.18 3.19 31.50
C GLY A 98 9.87 1.93 30.74
N PHE A 99 8.87 1.10 31.13
CA PHE A 99 8.46 -0.08 30.38
C PHE A 99 7.18 0.20 29.59
N LYS A 100 7.24 0.13 28.29
CA LYS A 100 6.12 0.38 27.39
C LYS A 100 5.87 -0.85 26.51
N ILE A 101 4.59 -1.22 26.40
CA ILE A 101 4.09 -2.24 25.46
C ILE A 101 3.18 -1.52 24.47
N SER A 102 3.22 -1.92 23.21
CA SER A 102 2.30 -1.46 22.17
C SER A 102 1.77 -2.63 21.36
N ALA A 103 0.53 -2.48 20.90
CA ALA A 103 -0.10 -3.37 19.95
C ALA A 103 -0.78 -2.52 18.88
N ASP A 104 -0.56 -2.86 17.63
CA ASP A 104 -1.09 -2.14 16.47
C ASP A 104 -1.83 -3.14 15.58
N TYR A 105 -3.09 -2.87 15.27
CA TYR A 105 -3.86 -3.56 14.26
C TYR A 105 -3.98 -2.67 13.04
N ASN A 106 -3.56 -3.16 11.88
CA ASN A 106 -3.65 -2.45 10.61
C ASN A 106 -4.56 -3.23 9.67
N PHE A 107 -5.49 -2.55 9.00
CA PHE A 107 -6.39 -3.12 8.02
C PHE A 107 -6.25 -2.39 6.69
N PHE A 108 -6.24 -3.17 5.59
CA PHE A 108 -6.12 -2.70 4.22
C PHE A 108 -7.21 -3.34 3.36
N GLY A 109 -7.97 -2.51 2.68
CA GLY A 109 -9.02 -2.96 1.79
C GLY A 109 -9.15 -2.04 0.58
N LYS A 110 -9.99 -2.45 -0.38
CA LYS A 110 -10.15 -1.73 -1.65
C LYS A 110 -8.78 -1.42 -2.31
N ASN A 111 -7.87 -2.37 -2.27
CA ASN A 111 -6.63 -2.30 -3.02
C ASN A 111 -6.84 -2.97 -4.39
N TYR A 112 -6.32 -2.36 -5.45
CA TYR A 112 -6.47 -2.82 -6.81
C TYR A 112 -5.08 -3.08 -7.41
N ALA A 113 -5.01 -4.06 -8.31
CA ALA A 113 -3.80 -4.33 -9.07
C ALA A 113 -3.45 -3.11 -9.95
N ASP A 114 -2.14 -2.82 -10.07
CA ASP A 114 -1.69 -1.77 -10.98
C ASP A 114 -1.92 -2.19 -12.43
N PHE A 115 -2.47 -1.31 -13.24
CA PHE A 115 -2.76 -1.62 -14.62
C PHE A 115 -1.47 -1.78 -15.44
N ASP A 116 -1.53 -2.65 -16.45
CA ASP A 116 -0.57 -2.71 -17.54
C ASP A 116 -1.22 -2.13 -18.80
N PRO A 117 -0.67 -1.07 -19.42
CA PRO A 117 -1.29 -0.44 -20.58
C PRO A 117 -1.48 -1.42 -21.76
N GLN A 118 -0.62 -2.42 -21.93
CA GLN A 118 -0.77 -3.43 -22.98
C GLN A 118 -1.98 -4.34 -22.77
N ASN A 119 -2.40 -4.55 -21.53
CA ASN A 119 -3.57 -5.36 -21.19
C ASN A 119 -4.89 -4.57 -21.28
N ARG A 120 -4.85 -3.30 -21.76
CA ARG A 120 -6.00 -2.41 -21.81
C ARG A 120 -6.19 -1.76 -23.20
N VAL A 121 -5.63 -2.39 -24.22
CA VAL A 121 -5.70 -1.87 -25.60
C VAL A 121 -6.95 -2.32 -26.37
N ASN A 122 -7.75 -3.19 -25.80
CA ASN A 122 -8.98 -3.66 -26.42
C ASN A 122 -10.15 -2.79 -25.94
N GLU A 123 -11.01 -2.31 -26.85
CA GLU A 123 -12.21 -1.57 -26.50
C GLU A 123 -13.15 -2.35 -25.55
N ALA A 124 -13.08 -3.68 -25.58
CA ALA A 124 -13.81 -4.53 -24.65
C ALA A 124 -13.36 -4.38 -23.18
N ASP A 125 -12.17 -3.81 -22.93
CA ASP A 125 -11.64 -3.56 -21.59
C ASP A 125 -12.18 -2.25 -20.99
N ALA A 126 -12.89 -1.44 -21.82
CA ALA A 126 -13.47 -0.17 -21.37
C ALA A 126 -14.45 -0.38 -20.21
N GLY A 127 -14.23 0.33 -19.10
CA GLY A 127 -15.08 0.24 -17.90
C GLY A 127 -14.90 -1.03 -17.07
N ILE A 128 -14.00 -1.95 -17.45
CA ILE A 128 -13.64 -3.10 -16.63
C ILE A 128 -12.58 -2.65 -15.64
N ASP A 129 -12.84 -2.85 -14.35
CA ASP A 129 -11.91 -2.46 -13.29
C ASP A 129 -10.68 -3.39 -13.24
N SER A 130 -9.58 -2.88 -12.71
CA SER A 130 -8.44 -3.74 -12.36
C SER A 130 -8.85 -4.72 -11.24
N TRP A 131 -8.21 -5.88 -11.22
CA TRP A 131 -8.50 -6.86 -10.20
C TRP A 131 -8.36 -6.28 -8.78
N LYS A 132 -9.44 -6.37 -8.01
CA LYS A 132 -9.45 -5.99 -6.60
C LYS A 132 -8.79 -7.08 -5.78
N LEU A 133 -7.71 -6.74 -5.06
CA LEU A 133 -7.01 -7.64 -4.19
C LEU A 133 -7.87 -8.01 -2.96
N PRO A 134 -7.65 -9.20 -2.37
CA PRO A 134 -8.25 -9.54 -1.09
C PRO A 134 -7.89 -8.53 0.01
N ASP A 135 -8.87 -8.15 0.80
CA ASP A 135 -8.66 -7.31 1.97
C ASP A 135 -7.91 -8.11 3.04
N TYR A 136 -7.06 -7.45 3.84
CA TYR A 136 -6.29 -8.11 4.89
C TYR A 136 -6.04 -7.22 6.10
N GLY A 137 -5.64 -7.84 7.21
CA GLY A 137 -5.21 -7.12 8.40
C GLY A 137 -4.02 -7.80 9.06
N THR A 138 -3.16 -7.01 9.69
CA THR A 138 -1.98 -7.47 10.43
C THR A 138 -2.00 -6.96 11.87
N ILE A 139 -1.39 -7.70 12.77
CA ILE A 139 -1.17 -7.29 14.16
C ILE A 139 0.33 -7.21 14.41
N ASP A 140 0.78 -6.06 14.92
CA ASP A 140 2.15 -5.84 15.33
C ASP A 140 2.23 -5.64 16.84
N LEU A 141 3.27 -6.16 17.47
CA LEU A 141 3.55 -5.96 18.88
C LEU A 141 4.91 -5.33 19.09
N GLY A 142 4.98 -4.37 20.00
CA GLY A 142 6.22 -3.73 20.39
C GLY A 142 6.38 -3.68 21.89
N MET A 143 7.61 -3.81 22.37
CA MET A 143 7.95 -3.51 23.74
C MET A 143 9.26 -2.76 23.82
N ASN A 144 9.38 -1.89 24.79
CA ASN A 144 10.64 -1.25 25.13
C ASN A 144 10.76 -1.01 26.63
N TYR A 145 11.98 -1.13 27.10
CA TYR A 145 12.31 -0.81 28.49
C TYR A 145 13.46 0.19 28.54
N ARG A 146 13.20 1.33 29.14
CA ARG A 146 14.15 2.41 29.35
C ARG A 146 14.56 2.46 30.83
N PHE A 147 15.85 2.34 31.10
CA PHE A 147 16.40 2.37 32.44
C PHE A 147 17.70 3.16 32.47
N ASN A 148 18.09 3.60 33.65
CA ASN A 148 19.37 4.26 33.87
C ASN A 148 20.38 3.23 34.36
N ILE A 149 21.53 3.14 33.68
CA ILE A 149 22.69 2.35 34.12
C ILE A 149 23.44 3.13 35.21
N THR A 150 23.62 4.44 34.96
CA THR A 150 24.18 5.39 35.93
C THR A 150 23.34 6.67 35.92
N LYS A 151 23.76 7.71 36.66
CA LYS A 151 23.10 9.02 36.63
C LYS A 151 23.16 9.67 35.24
N ASP A 152 24.21 9.38 34.47
CA ASP A 152 24.50 10.02 33.19
C ASP A 152 24.29 9.10 31.99
N ILE A 153 24.13 7.79 32.21
CA ILE A 153 23.98 6.80 31.17
C ILE A 153 22.58 6.18 31.25
N ARG A 154 21.84 6.31 30.12
CA ARG A 154 20.52 5.72 29.93
C ARG A 154 20.60 4.63 28.88
N ALA A 155 19.91 3.53 29.09
CA ALA A 155 19.78 2.45 28.14
C ALA A 155 18.32 2.21 27.76
N ILE A 156 18.12 1.71 26.54
CA ILE A 156 16.84 1.26 26.03
C ILE A 156 17.04 -0.13 25.43
N VAL A 157 16.28 -1.11 25.90
CA VAL A 157 16.11 -2.41 25.22
C VAL A 157 14.77 -2.42 24.56
N TYR A 158 14.68 -2.89 23.32
CA TYR A 158 13.41 -2.97 22.60
C TYR A 158 13.32 -4.26 21.78
N SER A 159 12.08 -4.69 21.55
CA SER A 159 11.75 -5.78 20.65
C SER A 159 10.42 -5.46 19.95
N ASN A 160 10.34 -5.84 18.68
CA ASN A 160 9.12 -5.73 17.89
C ASN A 160 8.88 -7.04 17.16
N VAL A 161 7.60 -7.41 17.03
CA VAL A 161 7.13 -8.50 16.18
C VAL A 161 6.10 -7.89 15.23
N TYR A 162 6.33 -8.06 13.94
CA TYR A 162 5.44 -7.59 12.89
C TYR A 162 4.68 -8.76 12.30
N ASN A 163 3.41 -8.53 11.93
CA ASN A 163 2.51 -9.56 11.43
C ASN A 163 2.49 -10.79 12.36
N LEU A 164 2.17 -10.58 13.63
CA LEU A 164 2.17 -11.59 14.69
C LEU A 164 1.33 -12.83 14.33
N THR A 165 0.23 -12.63 13.61
CA THR A 165 -0.70 -13.68 13.20
C THR A 165 -0.24 -14.45 11.98
N ASN A 166 0.90 -14.09 11.40
CA ASN A 166 1.40 -14.65 10.15
C ASN A 166 0.36 -14.62 9.02
N THR A 167 -0.38 -13.50 8.93
CA THR A 167 -1.38 -13.32 7.87
C THR A 167 -0.69 -13.33 6.51
N GLU A 168 -1.11 -14.21 5.62
CA GLU A 168 -0.69 -14.19 4.23
C GLU A 168 -1.51 -13.13 3.47
N TYR A 169 -0.82 -12.23 2.77
CA TYR A 169 -1.47 -11.17 2.03
C TYR A 169 -0.70 -10.81 0.75
N ILE A 170 -1.41 -10.26 -0.21
CA ILE A 170 -0.82 -9.73 -1.43
C ILE A 170 -0.46 -8.27 -1.17
N ALA A 171 0.84 -7.98 -1.19
CA ALA A 171 1.37 -6.64 -0.94
C ALA A 171 1.27 -5.76 -2.19
N ASP A 172 1.43 -6.36 -3.37
CA ASP A 172 1.44 -5.68 -4.64
C ASP A 172 0.96 -6.63 -5.75
N ALA A 173 0.31 -6.11 -6.79
CA ALA A 173 -0.11 -6.89 -7.94
C ALA A 173 -0.12 -6.05 -9.22
N LYS A 174 0.22 -6.71 -10.33
CA LYS A 174 -0.02 -6.19 -11.68
C LYS A 174 -1.25 -6.85 -12.28
N ASP A 175 -2.12 -6.04 -12.86
CA ASP A 175 -3.34 -6.51 -13.50
C ASP A 175 -3.01 -7.32 -14.76
N GLY A 176 -3.74 -8.41 -14.94
CA GLY A 176 -3.53 -9.31 -16.07
C GLY A 176 -4.49 -9.03 -17.22
N THR A 177 -4.41 -9.86 -18.27
CA THR A 177 -5.19 -9.73 -19.51
C THR A 177 -6.70 -9.87 -19.33
N ASN A 178 -7.15 -10.54 -18.25
CA ASN A 178 -8.58 -10.75 -17.97
C ASN A 178 -9.07 -9.89 -16.79
N HIS A 179 -8.22 -9.03 -16.24
CA HIS A 179 -8.52 -8.20 -15.08
C HIS A 179 -9.01 -9.02 -13.87
N ASP A 180 -8.44 -10.23 -13.70
CA ASP A 180 -8.81 -11.19 -12.67
C ASP A 180 -7.59 -11.81 -11.96
N TRP A 181 -7.86 -12.53 -10.85
CA TRP A 181 -6.82 -13.19 -10.07
C TRP A 181 -6.04 -14.28 -10.81
N LYS A 182 -6.58 -14.84 -11.90
CA LYS A 182 -5.94 -15.94 -12.66
C LYS A 182 -4.85 -15.45 -13.57
N THR A 183 -4.98 -14.21 -14.04
CA THR A 183 -4.04 -13.60 -14.98
C THR A 183 -3.15 -12.54 -14.32
N ALA A 184 -3.47 -12.10 -13.10
CA ALA A 184 -2.68 -11.14 -12.36
C ALA A 184 -1.32 -11.71 -11.92
N LEU A 185 -0.29 -10.87 -11.92
CA LEU A 185 1.00 -11.16 -11.30
C LEU A 185 0.99 -10.58 -9.87
N VAL A 186 1.23 -11.44 -8.88
CA VAL A 186 1.13 -11.05 -7.47
C VAL A 186 2.46 -11.14 -6.74
N TYR A 187 2.66 -10.26 -5.76
CA TYR A 187 3.77 -10.28 -4.83
C TYR A 187 3.22 -10.34 -3.41
N TYR A 188 3.59 -11.41 -2.70
CA TYR A 188 3.16 -11.58 -1.32
C TYR A 188 3.97 -10.71 -0.37
N GLY A 189 3.31 -10.25 0.68
CA GLY A 189 3.96 -9.59 1.80
C GLY A 189 4.75 -10.57 2.65
N PHE A 190 5.59 -10.02 3.53
CA PHE A 190 6.34 -10.84 4.48
C PHE A 190 5.39 -11.44 5.53
N GLY A 191 5.63 -12.70 5.89
CA GLY A 191 5.05 -13.32 7.07
C GLY A 191 5.54 -12.66 8.37
N THR A 192 5.44 -13.36 9.48
CA THR A 192 5.92 -12.84 10.76
C THR A 192 7.42 -12.53 10.71
N THR A 193 7.77 -11.29 11.06
CA THR A 193 9.16 -10.84 11.21
C THR A 193 9.35 -10.24 12.61
N TRP A 194 10.58 -10.16 13.06
CA TRP A 194 10.88 -9.55 14.35
C TRP A 194 12.20 -8.76 14.33
N SER A 195 12.30 -7.84 15.24
CA SER A 195 13.53 -7.09 15.51
C SER A 195 13.75 -6.94 17.00
N ALA A 196 14.99 -6.93 17.45
CA ALA A 196 15.35 -6.59 18.81
C ALA A 196 16.64 -5.79 18.81
N GLY A 197 16.81 -4.91 19.78
CA GLY A 197 17.98 -4.06 19.83
C GLY A 197 18.20 -3.44 21.20
N PHE A 198 19.39 -2.87 21.30
CA PHE A 198 19.88 -2.14 22.48
C PHE A 198 20.45 -0.81 22.03
N LYS A 199 20.15 0.25 22.76
CA LYS A 199 20.61 1.60 22.48
C LYS A 199 21.04 2.30 23.79
#